data_3d857e53ac11c9d8895df26d6aadc7fd
#
_entry.id   3d857e53ac11c9d8895df26d6aadc7fd
#
_cell.length_a   1.000
_cell.length_b   1.000
_cell.length_c   1.000
_cell.angle_alpha   90.00
_cell.angle_beta   90.00
_cell.angle_gamma   90.00
#
_symmetry.space_group_name_H-M   'P 1'
#
loop_
_entity.id
_entity.type
_entity.pdbx_description
1 polymer ?
#
loop_
_entity_poly.entity_id
_entity_poly.type
_entity_poly.pdbx_seq_one_letter_code
_entity_poly.pdbx_strand_id
1 'polypeptide(L)'
;TIFADCTDDMVHVQEEIFGPVMSILKFTDEDEVIARANDTEFGLAAGVFSQDISRAHRVINQMQAGICWINSWGDSPAEMPVGGYKQSGIGRENGPETLHHYTQVKSVFVRLDDLESPY
;
A
#
# COMPACT_ATOMS: atom_id res chain seq x y z
N THR A 1 14.74 8.23 -18.08
CA THR A 1 13.93 8.33 -19.32
C THR A 1 12.47 8.60 -18.96
N ILE A 2 11.85 9.54 -19.68
CA ILE A 2 10.42 9.85 -19.52
C ILE A 2 9.71 9.53 -20.83
N PHE A 3 8.69 8.68 -20.77
CA PHE A 3 7.78 8.43 -21.88
C PHE A 3 6.50 9.26 -21.67
N ALA A 4 6.15 10.07 -22.64
CA ALA A 4 4.93 10.87 -22.63
C ALA A 4 3.88 10.26 -23.55
N ASP A 5 2.61 10.69 -23.35
CA ASP A 5 1.47 10.24 -24.13
C ASP A 5 1.33 8.70 -24.19
N CYS A 6 1.62 8.05 -23.06
CA CYS A 6 1.47 6.60 -22.93
C CYS A 6 0.00 6.18 -22.89
N THR A 7 -0.24 4.93 -23.31
CA THR A 7 -1.53 4.24 -23.18
C THR A 7 -1.39 3.05 -22.24
N ASP A 8 -2.52 2.60 -21.66
CA ASP A 8 -2.52 1.59 -20.61
C ASP A 8 -2.03 0.21 -21.11
N ASP A 9 -2.09 -0.07 -22.41
CA ASP A 9 -1.65 -1.32 -23.03
C ASP A 9 -0.14 -1.40 -23.33
N MET A 10 0.60 -0.32 -23.08
CA MET A 10 2.05 -0.31 -23.33
C MET A 10 2.78 -1.15 -22.27
N VAL A 11 3.76 -1.95 -22.71
CA VAL A 11 4.53 -2.87 -21.87
C VAL A 11 5.16 -2.16 -20.67
N HIS A 12 5.76 -1.00 -20.85
CA HIS A 12 6.39 -0.20 -19.78
C HIS A 12 5.37 0.51 -18.85
N VAL A 13 4.08 0.36 -19.10
CA VAL A 13 2.98 0.79 -18.20
C VAL A 13 2.50 -0.40 -17.39
N GLN A 14 2.46 -1.59 -17.98
CA GLN A 14 1.97 -2.82 -17.36
C GLN A 14 3.03 -3.56 -16.55
N GLU A 15 4.29 -3.53 -17.00
CA GLU A 15 5.38 -4.25 -16.36
C GLU A 15 6.25 -3.32 -15.51
N GLU A 16 6.80 -3.84 -14.43
CA GLU A 16 7.78 -3.14 -13.60
C GLU A 16 9.15 -3.11 -14.31
N ILE A 17 9.54 -1.93 -14.80
CA ILE A 17 10.82 -1.77 -15.53
C ILE A 17 12.03 -1.86 -14.58
N PHE A 18 11.85 -1.54 -13.32
CA PHE A 18 12.89 -1.53 -12.28
C PHE A 18 14.15 -0.71 -12.65
N GLY A 19 13.92 0.47 -13.26
CA GLY A 19 14.98 1.38 -13.72
C GLY A 19 14.51 2.83 -13.72
N PRO A 20 15.38 3.78 -14.15
CA PRO A 20 15.07 5.22 -14.14
C PRO A 20 14.14 5.59 -15.31
N VAL A 21 12.96 5.02 -15.31
CA VAL A 21 11.94 5.18 -16.35
C VAL A 21 10.63 5.64 -15.70
N MET A 22 9.97 6.60 -16.33
CA MET A 22 8.66 7.09 -15.94
C MET A 22 7.75 7.14 -17.16
N SER A 23 6.54 6.60 -17.02
CA SER A 23 5.47 6.67 -18.01
C SER A 23 4.45 7.71 -17.59
N ILE A 24 4.09 8.62 -18.50
CA ILE A 24 3.11 9.68 -18.26
C ILE A 24 1.86 9.38 -19.09
N LEU A 25 0.75 9.23 -18.38
CA LEU A 25 -0.57 9.03 -18.95
C LEU A 25 -1.46 10.23 -18.61
N LYS A 26 -2.30 10.65 -19.56
CA LYS A 26 -3.31 11.68 -19.34
C LYS A 26 -4.62 11.03 -18.90
N PHE A 27 -5.40 11.76 -18.13
CA PHE A 27 -6.75 11.38 -17.74
C PHE A 27 -7.69 12.59 -17.88
N THR A 28 -8.99 12.35 -17.89
CA THR A 28 -10.02 13.38 -18.05
C THR A 28 -10.84 13.63 -16.81
N ASP A 29 -11.07 12.62 -16.01
CA ASP A 29 -11.83 12.75 -14.76
C ASP A 29 -11.24 11.87 -13.63
N GLU A 30 -11.78 12.09 -12.43
CA GLU A 30 -11.29 11.47 -11.21
C GLU A 30 -11.59 9.97 -11.13
N ASP A 31 -12.78 9.55 -11.54
CA ASP A 31 -13.18 8.13 -11.47
C ASP A 31 -12.38 7.31 -12.50
N GLU A 32 -12.16 7.87 -13.69
CA GLU A 32 -11.28 7.27 -14.70
C GLU A 32 -9.89 7.01 -14.17
N VAL A 33 -9.23 8.03 -13.59
CA VAL A 33 -7.84 7.89 -13.15
C VAL A 33 -7.72 6.92 -11.97
N ILE A 34 -8.69 6.90 -11.08
CA ILE A 34 -8.72 5.94 -9.96
C ILE A 34 -8.83 4.51 -10.47
N ALA A 35 -9.75 4.26 -11.39
CA ALA A 35 -9.93 2.94 -11.98
C ALA A 35 -8.65 2.46 -12.68
N ARG A 36 -8.07 3.29 -13.53
CA ARG A 36 -6.84 2.98 -14.28
C ARG A 36 -5.62 2.81 -13.38
N ALA A 37 -5.44 3.67 -12.37
CA ALA A 37 -4.33 3.55 -11.42
C ALA A 37 -4.41 2.26 -10.59
N ASN A 38 -5.60 1.72 -10.40
CA ASN A 38 -5.81 0.46 -9.70
C ASN A 38 -5.79 -0.77 -10.64
N ASP A 39 -5.84 -0.58 -11.95
CA ASP A 39 -5.81 -1.67 -12.95
C ASP A 39 -4.37 -2.14 -13.20
N THR A 40 -3.78 -2.69 -12.16
CA THR A 40 -2.43 -3.29 -12.15
C THR A 40 -2.38 -4.43 -11.14
N GLU A 41 -1.50 -5.39 -11.37
CA GLU A 41 -1.23 -6.45 -10.39
C GLU A 41 -0.42 -5.96 -9.18
N PHE A 42 0.17 -4.78 -9.24
CA PHE A 42 0.98 -4.18 -8.18
C PHE A 42 0.17 -3.22 -7.30
N GLY A 43 0.67 -2.98 -6.10
CA GLY A 43 0.07 -2.07 -5.14
C GLY A 43 1.03 -1.69 -4.01
N LEU A 44 2.28 -1.32 -4.36
CA LEU A 44 3.25 -0.93 -3.34
C LEU A 44 2.95 0.47 -2.81
N ALA A 45 2.90 1.46 -3.71
CA ALA A 45 2.87 2.86 -3.34
C ALA A 45 1.97 3.69 -4.27
N ALA A 46 1.33 4.70 -3.71
CA ALA A 46 0.58 5.72 -4.46
C ALA A 46 0.77 7.11 -3.87
N GLY A 47 0.67 8.12 -4.71
CA GLY A 47 0.74 9.52 -4.28
C GLY A 47 -0.26 10.39 -5.03
N VAL A 48 -0.83 11.35 -4.32
CA VAL A 48 -1.76 12.35 -4.88
C VAL A 48 -1.24 13.74 -4.57
N PHE A 49 -1.14 14.57 -5.58
CA PHE A 49 -0.76 15.97 -5.47
C PHE A 49 -1.95 16.86 -5.83
N SER A 50 -2.47 17.62 -4.88
CA SER A 50 -3.61 18.50 -5.07
C SER A 50 -3.61 19.64 -4.06
N GLN A 51 -4.06 20.82 -4.48
CA GLN A 51 -4.35 21.93 -3.58
C GLN A 51 -5.69 21.74 -2.84
N ASP A 52 -6.60 20.94 -3.39
CA ASP A 52 -7.85 20.54 -2.75
C ASP A 52 -7.60 19.30 -1.89
N ILE A 53 -7.46 19.50 -0.58
CA ILE A 53 -7.18 18.45 0.38
C ILE A 53 -8.33 17.42 0.47
N SER A 54 -9.57 17.86 0.30
CA SER A 54 -10.73 16.96 0.31
C SER A 54 -10.69 16.01 -0.87
N ARG A 55 -10.33 16.52 -2.05
CA ARG A 55 -10.09 15.70 -3.24
C ARG A 55 -8.94 14.74 -3.03
N ALA A 56 -7.81 15.23 -2.50
CA ALA A 56 -6.65 14.39 -2.27
C ALA A 56 -6.99 13.20 -1.37
N HIS A 57 -7.72 13.41 -0.26
CA HIS A 57 -8.17 12.33 0.61
C HIS A 57 -9.17 11.39 -0.07
N ARG A 58 -10.12 11.90 -0.84
CA ARG A 58 -11.09 11.08 -1.56
C ARG A 58 -10.41 10.15 -2.56
N VAL A 59 -9.42 10.65 -3.30
CA VAL A 59 -8.67 9.87 -4.29
C VAL A 59 -7.76 8.87 -3.59
N ILE A 60 -6.92 9.30 -2.63
CA ILE A 60 -5.93 8.42 -2.02
C ILE A 60 -6.58 7.25 -1.26
N ASN A 61 -7.76 7.46 -0.66
CA ASN A 61 -8.50 6.40 0.03
C ASN A 61 -9.03 5.31 -0.90
N GLN A 62 -9.09 5.56 -2.20
CA GLN A 62 -9.51 4.59 -3.20
C GLN A 62 -8.31 3.90 -3.89
N MET A 63 -7.09 4.34 -3.62
CA MET A 63 -5.89 3.69 -4.16
C MET A 63 -5.63 2.34 -3.48
N GLN A 64 -5.44 1.31 -4.29
CA GLN A 64 -5.13 -0.05 -3.82
C GLN A 64 -3.61 -0.21 -3.66
N ALA A 65 -3.03 0.60 -2.78
CA ALA A 65 -1.61 0.59 -2.46
C ALA A 65 -1.39 0.59 -0.95
N GLY A 66 -0.32 -0.05 -0.51
CA GLY A 66 -0.02 -0.19 0.91
C GLY A 66 0.66 1.02 1.52
N ILE A 67 1.29 1.87 0.72
CA ILE A 67 1.95 3.09 1.14
C ILE A 67 1.37 4.25 0.33
N CYS A 68 0.84 5.27 1.02
CA CYS A 68 0.14 6.35 0.35
C CYS A 68 0.59 7.71 0.87
N TRP A 69 0.76 8.67 -0.05
CA TRP A 69 1.13 10.04 0.29
C TRP A 69 0.18 11.07 -0.33
N ILE A 70 0.00 12.18 0.37
CA ILE A 70 -0.65 13.39 -0.13
C ILE A 70 0.37 14.52 -0.13
N ASN A 71 0.61 15.13 -1.29
CA ASN A 71 1.53 16.25 -1.50
C ASN A 71 2.97 15.98 -1.03
N SER A 72 3.35 14.72 -0.94
CA SER A 72 4.68 14.23 -0.60
C SER A 72 4.96 12.93 -1.35
N TRP A 73 6.20 12.47 -1.32
CA TRP A 73 6.61 11.19 -1.88
C TRP A 73 7.84 10.65 -1.15
N GLY A 74 7.78 9.39 -0.72
CA GLY A 74 8.95 8.69 -0.18
C GLY A 74 9.22 8.92 1.30
N ASP A 75 8.51 9.83 1.97
CA ASP A 75 8.65 10.01 3.41
C ASP A 75 8.13 8.76 4.13
N SER A 76 8.98 8.16 4.98
CA SER A 76 8.64 6.94 5.72
C SER A 76 9.24 7.00 7.12
N PRO A 77 8.59 7.72 8.06
CA PRO A 77 9.00 7.69 9.46
C PRO A 77 8.88 6.26 10.03
N ALA A 78 9.70 5.94 11.03
CA ALA A 78 9.79 4.59 11.58
C ALA A 78 8.47 4.05 12.18
N GLU A 79 7.57 4.95 12.53
CA GLU A 79 6.25 4.64 13.07
C GLU A 79 5.22 4.33 11.98
N MET A 80 5.52 4.66 10.72
CA MET A 80 4.63 4.43 9.58
C MET A 80 4.83 3.02 9.02
N PRO A 81 3.83 2.13 9.13
CA PRO A 81 3.92 0.81 8.52
C PRO A 81 4.06 0.92 7.00
N VAL A 82 4.99 0.16 6.44
CA VAL A 82 5.25 0.10 5.00
C VAL A 82 5.09 -1.33 4.49
N GLY A 83 4.59 -1.47 3.29
CA GLY A 83 4.41 -2.77 2.63
C GLY A 83 3.38 -2.70 1.51
N GLY A 84 3.36 -3.72 0.67
CA GLY A 84 2.55 -3.75 -0.55
C GLY A 84 1.15 -4.34 -0.36
N TYR A 85 0.31 -4.04 -1.34
CA TYR A 85 -0.92 -4.75 -1.64
C TYR A 85 -0.67 -5.63 -2.89
N LYS A 86 -1.63 -6.49 -3.21
CA LYS A 86 -1.61 -7.33 -4.42
C LYS A 86 -0.28 -8.09 -4.54
N GLN A 87 0.34 -8.12 -5.72
CA GLN A 87 1.61 -8.80 -5.98
C GLN A 87 2.84 -8.05 -5.43
N SER A 88 2.68 -6.84 -4.93
CA SER A 88 3.79 -6.09 -4.31
C SER A 88 4.19 -6.62 -2.94
N GLY A 89 3.50 -7.61 -2.41
CA GLY A 89 3.91 -8.35 -1.22
C GLY A 89 2.88 -8.42 -0.11
N ILE A 90 3.23 -9.16 0.93
CA ILE A 90 2.43 -9.37 2.13
C ILE A 90 3.21 -8.91 3.36
N GLY A 91 2.49 -8.63 4.45
CA GLY A 91 3.09 -8.16 5.69
C GLY A 91 3.37 -6.66 5.69
N ARG A 92 3.93 -6.20 6.81
CA ARG A 92 4.31 -4.80 6.99
C ARG A 92 5.64 -4.74 7.73
N GLU A 93 6.51 -3.83 7.29
CA GLU A 93 7.69 -3.39 8.00
C GLU A 93 7.39 -2.06 8.69
N ASN A 94 8.21 -1.64 9.62
CA ASN A 94 8.03 -0.47 10.46
C ASN A 94 6.75 -0.52 11.33
N GLY A 95 6.63 0.43 12.23
CA GLY A 95 5.50 0.50 13.16
C GLY A 95 5.38 -0.72 14.08
N PRO A 96 4.37 -0.74 14.96
CA PRO A 96 4.12 -1.87 15.86
C PRO A 96 3.65 -3.13 15.13
N GLU A 97 3.11 -3.03 13.95
CA GLU A 97 2.60 -4.15 13.14
C GLU A 97 3.71 -5.13 12.78
N THR A 98 4.94 -4.67 12.62
CA THR A 98 6.08 -5.52 12.30
C THR A 98 6.34 -6.57 13.38
N LEU A 99 6.01 -6.27 14.64
CA LEU A 99 6.19 -7.21 15.76
C LEU A 99 5.38 -8.50 15.57
N HIS A 100 4.22 -8.43 14.93
CA HIS A 100 3.39 -9.60 14.65
C HIS A 100 4.07 -10.59 13.68
N HIS A 101 4.99 -10.13 12.85
CA HIS A 101 5.73 -10.98 11.93
C HIS A 101 6.95 -11.66 12.57
N TYR A 102 7.47 -11.09 13.65
CA TYR A 102 8.68 -11.59 14.34
C TYR A 102 8.38 -12.28 15.67
N THR A 103 7.10 -12.35 16.10
CA THR A 103 6.68 -12.95 17.36
C THR A 103 5.52 -13.91 17.17
N GLN A 104 5.33 -14.80 18.14
CA GLN A 104 4.15 -15.66 18.24
C GLN A 104 3.44 -15.42 19.56
N VAL A 105 2.12 -15.29 19.51
CA VAL A 105 1.28 -15.17 20.70
C VAL A 105 1.19 -16.53 21.37
N LYS A 106 1.47 -16.58 22.69
CA LYS A 106 1.28 -17.76 23.53
C LYS A 106 0.39 -17.36 24.71
N SER A 107 -0.67 -18.12 24.92
CA SER A 107 -1.50 -18.00 26.12
C SER A 107 -1.09 -19.04 27.15
N VAL A 108 -0.94 -18.61 28.41
CA VAL A 108 -0.65 -19.49 29.54
C VAL A 108 -1.69 -19.21 30.60
N PHE A 109 -2.43 -20.25 31.01
CA PHE A 109 -3.35 -20.19 32.11
C PHE A 109 -2.77 -21.01 33.25
N VAL A 110 -2.67 -20.42 34.44
CA VAL A 110 -2.17 -21.08 35.67
C VAL A 110 -3.34 -21.10 36.66
N ARG A 111 -3.68 -22.32 37.12
CA ARG A 111 -4.58 -22.51 38.25
C ARG A 111 -3.75 -22.76 39.49
N LEU A 112 -4.06 -22.07 40.57
CA LEU A 112 -3.39 -22.20 41.87
C LEU A 112 -4.21 -22.94 42.93
N ASP A 113 -5.49 -23.19 42.64
CA ASP A 113 -6.42 -23.96 43.46
C ASP A 113 -6.46 -25.44 43.00
N ASP A 114 -6.96 -26.31 43.86
CA ASP A 114 -7.08 -27.73 43.57
C ASP A 114 -8.05 -27.98 42.41
N LEU A 115 -7.71 -28.95 41.53
CA LEU A 115 -8.58 -29.43 40.47
C LEU A 115 -9.71 -30.25 41.12
N GLU A 116 -10.93 -29.72 41.13
CA GLU A 116 -12.10 -30.55 41.36
C GLU A 116 -12.26 -31.53 40.20
N SER A 117 -12.20 -32.85 40.53
CA SER A 117 -12.43 -33.86 39.50
C SER A 117 -13.87 -33.77 39.00
N PRO A 118 -14.10 -33.68 37.70
CA PRO A 118 -15.43 -33.71 37.15
C PRO A 118 -16.11 -35.09 37.12
N TYR A 119 -15.42 -36.11 37.72
CA TYR A 119 -15.88 -37.51 37.79
C TYR A 119 -15.83 -38.03 39.21
#